data_f90d7708ebed13ad10f8b41b614b9280
#
_entry.id   f90d7708ebed13ad10f8b41b614b9280
#
_cell.length_a   1.000
_cell.length_b   1.000
_cell.length_c   1.000
_cell.angle_alpha   90.00
_cell.angle_beta   90.00
_cell.angle_gamma   90.00
#
_symmetry.space_group_name_H-M   'P 1'
#
loop_
_entity.id
_entity.type
_entity.pdbx_description
1 polymer ?
#
loop_
_entity_poly.entity_id
_entity_poly.type
_entity_poly.pdbx_seq_one_letter_code
_entity_poly.pdbx_strand_id
1 'polypeptide(L)'
;AFLGGVLAACCVYLAAYDRNGFLGMNRILLSGIAVNAGLSALTLLCTIQLSKENYGFVNAWLAGSIWGASWPYVWALLPWAVILIPLGGLYAQRIGLLSFGQERAQGLGLNVAKSQKILLLLAVALASGSVAVTGSLSFVGLLAPHAAKLVVRKENNWTFVLSGLFGSIFVLSADMVARVILPSGEV
;
A
#
# COMPACT_ATOMS: atom_id res chain seq x y z
N ALA A 1 2.51 12.83 -3.60
CA ALA A 1 2.10 11.43 -3.44
C ALA A 1 0.87 11.31 -2.53
N PHE A 2 0.83 11.91 -1.32
CA PHE A 2 -0.26 11.76 -0.36
C PHE A 2 -1.62 12.22 -0.90
N LEU A 3 -1.70 13.42 -1.48
CA LEU A 3 -2.94 13.93 -2.08
C LEU A 3 -3.44 13.01 -3.22
N GLY A 4 -2.54 12.52 -4.05
CA GLY A 4 -2.87 11.57 -5.12
C GLY A 4 -3.40 10.23 -4.55
N GLY A 5 -2.79 9.72 -3.48
CA GLY A 5 -3.27 8.52 -2.80
C GLY A 5 -4.68 8.70 -2.20
N VAL A 6 -4.95 9.84 -1.57
CA VAL A 6 -6.28 10.16 -1.03
C VAL A 6 -7.31 10.29 -2.15
N LEU A 7 -6.98 10.96 -3.26
CA LEU A 7 -7.88 11.07 -4.41
C LEU A 7 -8.18 9.68 -5.03
N ALA A 8 -7.16 8.86 -5.23
CA ALA A 8 -7.33 7.50 -5.72
C ALA A 8 -8.23 6.66 -4.78
N ALA A 9 -8.00 6.76 -3.47
CA ALA A 9 -8.84 6.09 -2.47
C ALA A 9 -10.29 6.58 -2.49
N CYS A 10 -10.51 7.88 -2.63
CA CYS A 10 -11.85 8.44 -2.81
C CYS A 10 -12.53 7.90 -4.07
N CYS A 11 -11.82 7.84 -5.20
CA CYS A 11 -12.35 7.28 -6.44
C CYS A 11 -12.72 5.79 -6.26
N VAL A 12 -11.84 4.99 -5.67
CA VAL A 12 -12.11 3.57 -5.38
C VAL A 12 -13.31 3.43 -4.44
N TYR A 13 -13.38 4.25 -3.37
CA TYR A 13 -14.48 4.21 -2.42
C TYR A 13 -15.82 4.57 -3.09
N LEU A 14 -15.86 5.64 -3.88
CA LEU A 14 -17.08 6.07 -4.59
C LEU A 14 -17.53 5.03 -5.61
N ALA A 15 -16.59 4.41 -6.33
CA ALA A 15 -16.91 3.36 -7.31
C ALA A 15 -17.36 2.05 -6.66
N ALA A 16 -16.83 1.73 -5.46
CA ALA A 16 -17.17 0.54 -4.71
C ALA A 16 -18.44 0.68 -3.84
N TYR A 17 -18.90 1.92 -3.61
CA TYR A 17 -20.02 2.22 -2.71
C TYR A 17 -21.33 1.61 -3.22
N ASP A 18 -22.01 0.87 -2.36
CA ASP A 18 -23.35 0.34 -2.64
C ASP A 18 -24.42 1.13 -1.90
N ARG A 19 -25.63 1.20 -2.45
CA ARG A 19 -26.83 1.81 -1.84
C ARG A 19 -27.13 1.25 -0.44
N ASN A 20 -26.71 0.02 -0.17
CA ASN A 20 -26.90 -0.66 1.11
C ASN A 20 -25.84 -0.30 2.16
N GLY A 21 -24.91 0.60 1.87
CA GLY A 21 -23.89 1.09 2.80
C GLY A 21 -22.72 0.15 3.06
N PHE A 22 -22.65 -1.01 2.39
CA PHE A 22 -21.59 -1.99 2.54
C PHE A 22 -20.59 -1.92 1.39
N LEU A 23 -19.30 -2.01 1.72
CA LEU A 23 -18.25 -2.17 0.75
C LEU A 23 -18.06 -3.67 0.48
N GLY A 24 -18.63 -4.17 -0.59
CA GLY A 24 -18.40 -5.54 -1.03
C GLY A 24 -16.94 -5.75 -1.40
N MET A 25 -16.30 -6.82 -0.91
CA MET A 25 -14.89 -7.12 -1.16
C MET A 25 -14.56 -7.16 -2.66
N ASN A 26 -15.40 -7.80 -3.45
CA ASN A 26 -15.23 -7.89 -4.91
C ASN A 26 -15.38 -6.54 -5.60
N ARG A 27 -16.26 -5.67 -5.10
CA ARG A 27 -16.44 -4.32 -5.67
C ARG A 27 -15.22 -3.44 -5.39
N ILE A 28 -14.64 -3.53 -4.18
CA ILE A 28 -13.39 -2.79 -3.86
C ILE A 28 -12.26 -3.24 -4.79
N LEU A 29 -12.11 -4.55 -5.00
CA LEU A 29 -11.07 -5.09 -5.88
C LEU A 29 -11.27 -4.63 -7.33
N LEU A 30 -12.47 -4.76 -7.89
CA LEU A 30 -12.78 -4.36 -9.26
C LEU A 30 -12.62 -2.85 -9.46
N SER A 31 -13.13 -2.04 -8.53
CA SER A 31 -12.95 -0.58 -8.59
C SER A 31 -11.49 -0.17 -8.43
N GLY A 32 -10.72 -0.86 -7.60
CA GLY A 32 -9.29 -0.65 -7.48
C GLY A 32 -8.55 -0.90 -8.81
N ILE A 33 -8.86 -2.01 -9.49
CA ILE A 33 -8.29 -2.33 -10.81
C ILE A 33 -8.68 -1.28 -11.85
N ALA A 34 -9.96 -0.89 -11.90
CA ALA A 34 -10.44 0.10 -12.86
C ALA A 34 -9.81 1.48 -12.64
N VAL A 35 -9.74 1.95 -11.39
CA VAL A 35 -9.11 3.23 -11.04
C VAL A 35 -7.61 3.19 -11.34
N ASN A 36 -6.93 2.08 -11.03
CA ASN A 36 -5.52 1.92 -11.36
C ASN A 36 -5.27 1.97 -12.86
N ALA A 37 -6.09 1.29 -13.68
CA ALA A 37 -5.97 1.34 -15.13
C ALA A 37 -6.19 2.76 -15.67
N GLY A 38 -7.19 3.48 -15.17
CA GLY A 38 -7.45 4.87 -15.55
C GLY A 38 -6.31 5.82 -15.17
N LEU A 39 -5.79 5.72 -13.95
CA LEU A 39 -4.66 6.54 -13.50
C LEU A 39 -3.37 6.20 -14.26
N SER A 40 -3.13 4.92 -14.58
CA SER A 40 -1.98 4.50 -15.39
C SER A 40 -2.06 5.07 -16.81
N ALA A 41 -3.24 5.08 -17.43
CA ALA A 41 -3.44 5.70 -18.73
C ALA A 41 -3.18 7.21 -18.69
N LEU A 42 -3.66 7.91 -17.66
CA LEU A 42 -3.38 9.33 -17.45
C LEU A 42 -1.88 9.59 -17.25
N THR A 43 -1.22 8.77 -16.44
CA THR A 43 0.23 8.87 -16.23
C THR A 43 0.98 8.71 -17.55
N LEU A 44 0.60 7.72 -18.37
CA LEU A 44 1.20 7.52 -19.68
C LEU A 44 1.02 8.74 -20.59
N LEU A 45 -0.20 9.29 -20.68
CA LEU A 45 -0.47 10.50 -21.47
C LEU A 45 0.37 11.70 -21.01
N CYS A 46 0.50 11.91 -19.70
CA CYS A 46 1.34 12.96 -19.17
C CYS A 46 2.82 12.73 -19.48
N THR A 47 3.27 11.48 -19.39
CA THR A 47 4.68 11.12 -19.58
C THR A 47 5.13 11.32 -21.03
N ILE A 48 4.27 11.08 -22.02
CA ILE A 48 4.56 11.28 -23.43
C ILE A 48 4.83 12.77 -23.78
N GLN A 49 4.27 13.69 -22.99
CA GLN A 49 4.43 15.13 -23.21
C GLN A 49 5.69 15.71 -22.55
N LEU A 50 6.45 14.90 -21.80
CA LEU A 50 7.65 15.35 -21.12
C LEU A 50 8.85 15.43 -22.06
N SER A 51 9.79 16.36 -21.74
CA SER A 51 11.11 16.38 -22.36
C SER A 51 11.89 15.11 -22.03
N LYS A 52 12.88 14.75 -22.88
CA LYS A 52 13.69 13.53 -22.70
C LYS A 52 14.35 13.44 -21.32
N GLU A 53 14.80 14.56 -20.78
CA GLU A 53 15.46 14.64 -19.47
C GLU A 53 14.47 14.34 -18.33
N ASN A 54 13.28 14.96 -18.36
CA ASN A 54 12.23 14.75 -17.36
C ASN A 54 11.61 13.35 -17.47
N TYR A 55 11.55 12.78 -18.67
CA TYR A 55 11.06 11.42 -18.89
C TYR A 55 11.91 10.38 -18.16
N GLY A 56 13.24 10.49 -18.22
CA GLY A 56 14.15 9.59 -17.50
C GLY A 56 13.93 9.64 -15.98
N PHE A 57 13.85 10.84 -15.41
CA PHE A 57 13.61 11.04 -13.98
C PHE A 57 12.27 10.46 -13.54
N VAL A 58 11.20 10.72 -14.27
CA VAL A 58 9.84 10.23 -13.93
C VAL A 58 9.79 8.71 -14.03
N ASN A 59 10.40 8.10 -15.06
CA ASN A 59 10.43 6.64 -15.18
C ASN A 59 11.25 5.99 -14.06
N ALA A 60 12.38 6.55 -13.68
CA ALA A 60 13.16 6.05 -12.54
C ALA A 60 12.35 6.11 -11.24
N TRP A 61 11.59 7.20 -11.02
CA TRP A 61 10.72 7.32 -9.85
C TRP A 61 9.54 6.34 -9.90
N LEU A 62 8.91 6.14 -11.07
CA LEU A 62 7.82 5.18 -11.27
C LEU A 62 8.29 3.73 -11.11
N ALA A 63 9.54 3.43 -11.45
CA ALA A 63 10.12 2.10 -11.23
C ALA A 63 10.29 1.78 -9.74
N GLY A 64 10.35 2.80 -8.89
CA GLY A 64 10.57 2.67 -7.46
C GLY A 64 12.04 2.33 -7.14
N SER A 65 12.63 3.08 -6.23
CA SER A 65 14.01 2.85 -5.80
C SER A 65 14.21 3.37 -4.38
N ILE A 66 14.99 2.64 -3.60
CA ILE A 66 15.53 3.12 -2.31
C ILE A 66 16.96 3.62 -2.47
N TRP A 67 17.47 3.66 -3.69
CA TRP A 67 18.78 4.23 -4.02
C TRP A 67 18.75 5.75 -3.77
N GLY A 68 19.71 6.25 -3.03
CA GLY A 68 19.74 7.67 -2.65
C GLY A 68 18.87 8.00 -1.43
N ALA A 69 18.38 6.99 -0.70
CA ALA A 69 17.73 7.22 0.59
C ALA A 69 18.67 7.99 1.52
N SER A 70 18.21 9.13 2.03
CA SER A 70 18.98 10.01 2.90
C SER A 70 18.27 10.22 4.24
N TRP A 71 19.01 10.59 5.27
CA TRP A 71 18.49 10.82 6.62
C TRP A 71 17.29 11.79 6.67
N PRO A 72 17.22 12.88 5.87
CA PRO A 72 16.04 13.74 5.82
C PRO A 72 14.74 13.00 5.47
N TYR A 73 14.78 12.04 4.54
CA TYR A 73 13.61 11.23 4.19
C TYR A 73 13.19 10.31 5.32
N VAL A 74 14.16 9.73 6.04
CA VAL A 74 13.89 8.91 7.23
C VAL A 74 13.20 9.74 8.31
N TRP A 75 13.72 10.93 8.62
CA TRP A 75 13.11 11.83 9.60
C TRP A 75 11.72 12.32 9.19
N ALA A 76 11.47 12.50 7.90
CA ALA A 76 10.15 12.87 7.40
C ALA A 76 9.13 11.73 7.53
N LEU A 77 9.55 10.47 7.32
CA LEU A 77 8.68 9.29 7.43
C LEU A 77 8.48 8.81 8.85
N LEU A 78 9.45 9.05 9.73
CA LEU A 78 9.47 8.51 11.09
C LEU A 78 8.20 8.87 11.90
N PRO A 79 7.77 10.14 12.00
CA PRO A 79 6.56 10.49 12.75
C PRO A 79 5.31 9.82 12.15
N TRP A 80 5.26 9.69 10.83
CA TRP A 80 4.19 9.02 10.11
C TRP A 80 4.12 7.53 10.45
N ALA A 81 5.26 6.84 10.43
CA ALA A 81 5.37 5.44 10.78
C ALA A 81 5.04 5.18 12.26
N VAL A 82 5.57 6.00 13.17
CA VAL A 82 5.35 5.88 14.63
C VAL A 82 3.89 6.05 15.01
N ILE A 83 3.13 6.84 14.28
CA ILE A 83 1.69 7.02 14.53
C ILE A 83 0.87 5.93 13.87
N LEU A 84 1.10 5.65 12.58
CA LEU A 84 0.24 4.78 11.79
C LEU A 84 0.48 3.29 12.01
N ILE A 85 1.72 2.87 12.29
CA ILE A 85 2.00 1.44 12.52
C ILE A 85 1.32 0.94 13.81
N PRO A 86 1.42 1.62 14.97
CA PRO A 86 0.66 1.21 16.16
C PRO A 86 -0.85 1.28 15.96
N LEU A 87 -1.36 2.32 15.28
CA LEU A 87 -2.77 2.39 14.92
C LEU A 87 -3.20 1.20 14.06
N GLY A 88 -2.41 0.81 13.06
CA GLY A 88 -2.65 -0.39 12.27
C GLY A 88 -2.69 -1.66 13.12
N GLY A 89 -1.76 -1.80 14.06
CA GLY A 89 -1.70 -2.90 15.03
C GLY A 89 -2.95 -3.00 15.91
N LEU A 90 -3.46 -1.87 16.42
CA LEU A 90 -4.71 -1.82 17.20
C LEU A 90 -5.93 -2.28 16.38
N TYR A 91 -5.93 -1.98 15.08
CA TYR A 91 -7.02 -2.41 14.18
C TYR A 91 -6.80 -3.79 13.54
N ALA A 92 -5.64 -4.42 13.73
CA ALA A 92 -5.31 -5.74 13.16
C ALA A 92 -6.30 -6.82 13.61
N GLN A 93 -6.79 -6.80 14.85
CA GLN A 93 -7.81 -7.72 15.33
C GLN A 93 -9.12 -7.62 14.54
N ARG A 94 -9.50 -6.41 14.08
CA ARG A 94 -10.70 -6.22 13.26
C ARG A 94 -10.55 -6.82 11.87
N ILE A 95 -9.33 -6.88 11.34
CA ILE A 95 -9.04 -7.59 10.09
C ILE A 95 -9.33 -9.07 10.26
N GLY A 96 -8.89 -9.67 11.37
CA GLY A 96 -9.19 -11.06 11.70
C GLY A 96 -10.69 -11.35 11.83
N LEU A 97 -11.47 -10.45 12.42
CA LEU A 97 -12.93 -10.61 12.49
C LEU A 97 -13.59 -10.47 11.11
N LEU A 98 -13.10 -9.56 10.27
CA LEU A 98 -13.62 -9.36 8.91
C LEU A 98 -13.32 -10.54 7.99
N SER A 99 -12.26 -11.31 8.24
CA SER A 99 -11.90 -12.49 7.44
C SER A 99 -12.93 -13.64 7.56
N PHE A 100 -13.71 -13.68 8.64
CA PHE A 100 -14.83 -14.64 8.78
C PHE A 100 -16.06 -14.29 7.93
N GLY A 101 -16.04 -13.17 7.24
CA GLY A 101 -17.15 -12.65 6.45
C GLY A 101 -17.94 -11.55 7.17
N GLN A 102 -18.57 -10.68 6.36
CA GLN A 102 -19.23 -9.47 6.87
C GLN A 102 -20.41 -9.78 7.81
N GLU A 103 -21.24 -10.75 7.44
CA GLU A 103 -22.42 -11.15 8.24
C GLU A 103 -22.03 -11.69 9.62
N ARG A 104 -21.00 -12.55 9.67
CA ARG A 104 -20.50 -13.11 10.93
C ARG A 104 -19.84 -12.05 11.79
N ALA A 105 -19.07 -11.15 11.18
CA ALA A 105 -18.44 -10.04 11.89
C ALA A 105 -19.48 -9.10 12.51
N GLN A 106 -20.59 -8.85 11.82
CA GLN A 106 -21.72 -8.09 12.38
C GLN A 106 -22.39 -8.81 13.54
N GLY A 107 -22.63 -10.12 13.42
CA GLY A 107 -23.17 -10.93 14.50
C GLY A 107 -22.31 -10.92 15.76
N LEU A 108 -21.00 -10.71 15.63
CA LEU A 108 -20.04 -10.52 16.72
C LEU A 108 -19.98 -9.06 17.25
N GLY A 109 -20.89 -8.19 16.80
CA GLY A 109 -20.97 -6.79 17.24
C GLY A 109 -20.02 -5.82 16.56
N LEU A 110 -19.31 -6.23 15.48
CA LEU A 110 -18.44 -5.35 14.76
C LEU A 110 -19.22 -4.42 13.82
N ASN A 111 -19.00 -3.12 13.93
CA ASN A 111 -19.48 -2.18 12.90
C ASN A 111 -18.60 -2.29 11.65
N VAL A 112 -19.02 -3.19 10.73
CA VAL A 112 -18.26 -3.54 9.53
C VAL A 112 -17.99 -2.32 8.67
N ALA A 113 -19.00 -1.49 8.37
CA ALA A 113 -18.85 -0.31 7.51
C ALA A 113 -17.82 0.70 8.07
N LYS A 114 -17.89 0.97 9.39
CA LYS A 114 -16.94 1.87 10.06
C LYS A 114 -15.53 1.27 10.08
N SER A 115 -15.41 -0.02 10.35
CA SER A 115 -14.11 -0.71 10.41
C SER A 115 -13.44 -0.75 9.04
N GLN A 116 -14.18 -1.04 7.98
CA GLN A 116 -13.66 -1.04 6.61
C GLN A 116 -13.16 0.35 6.18
N LYS A 117 -13.92 1.41 6.49
CA LYS A 117 -13.50 2.80 6.19
C LYS A 117 -12.18 3.15 6.89
N ILE A 118 -12.06 2.86 8.18
CA ILE A 118 -10.86 3.17 8.96
C ILE A 118 -9.66 2.37 8.45
N LEU A 119 -9.84 1.06 8.19
CA LEU A 119 -8.78 0.21 7.66
C LEU A 119 -8.32 0.67 6.27
N LEU A 120 -9.26 1.07 5.40
CA LEU A 120 -8.92 1.61 4.09
C LEU A 120 -8.12 2.91 4.21
N LEU A 121 -8.54 3.85 5.06
CA LEU A 121 -7.82 5.09 5.29
C LEU A 121 -6.41 4.85 5.86
N LEU A 122 -6.27 3.93 6.82
CA LEU A 122 -4.96 3.55 7.36
C LEU A 122 -4.06 2.92 6.30
N ALA A 123 -4.59 2.02 5.49
CA ALA A 123 -3.85 1.39 4.40
C ALA A 123 -3.36 2.42 3.37
N VAL A 124 -4.25 3.35 2.96
CA VAL A 124 -3.90 4.43 2.02
C VAL A 124 -2.87 5.38 2.62
N ALA A 125 -3.03 5.74 3.89
CA ALA A 125 -2.09 6.63 4.57
C ALA A 125 -0.69 6.00 4.65
N LEU A 126 -0.58 4.72 5.06
CA LEU A 126 0.68 3.99 5.11
C LEU A 126 1.33 3.84 3.72
N ALA A 127 0.54 3.43 2.73
CA ALA A 127 1.03 3.28 1.36
C ALA A 127 1.49 4.61 0.75
N SER A 128 0.70 5.68 0.91
CA SER A 128 1.05 7.00 0.36
C SER A 128 2.32 7.57 0.98
N GLY A 129 2.52 7.37 2.29
CA GLY A 129 3.74 7.78 2.97
C GLY A 129 4.96 7.04 2.43
N SER A 130 4.87 5.73 2.25
CA SER A 130 5.95 4.90 1.70
C SER A 130 6.28 5.32 0.26
N VAL A 131 5.28 5.36 -0.62
CA VAL A 131 5.44 5.72 -2.04
C VAL A 131 6.02 7.12 -2.24
N ALA A 132 5.74 8.06 -1.33
CA ALA A 132 6.29 9.41 -1.41
C ALA A 132 7.83 9.44 -1.39
N VAL A 133 8.45 8.46 -0.74
CA VAL A 133 9.90 8.39 -0.57
C VAL A 133 10.54 7.33 -1.47
N THR A 134 9.92 6.16 -1.59
CA THR A 134 10.51 5.03 -2.31
C THR A 134 10.04 4.92 -3.77
N GLY A 135 9.07 5.74 -4.19
CA GLY A 135 8.41 5.55 -5.47
C GLY A 135 7.47 4.34 -5.45
N SER A 136 7.11 3.82 -6.61
CA SER A 136 6.14 2.73 -6.76
C SER A 136 6.79 1.37 -6.48
N LEU A 137 6.48 0.78 -5.33
CA LEU A 137 6.87 -0.59 -5.00
C LEU A 137 5.69 -1.53 -5.27
N SER A 138 5.81 -2.36 -6.29
CA SER A 138 4.78 -3.34 -6.66
C SER A 138 4.97 -4.65 -5.90
N PHE A 139 3.89 -5.42 -5.73
CA PHE A 139 3.85 -6.77 -5.15
C PHE A 139 4.25 -6.93 -3.68
N VAL A 140 5.02 -6.04 -3.07
CA VAL A 140 5.46 -6.18 -1.66
C VAL A 140 4.26 -6.29 -0.72
N GLY A 141 3.25 -5.44 -0.92
CA GLY A 141 2.02 -5.45 -0.12
C GLY A 141 1.18 -6.72 -0.26
N LEU A 142 1.41 -7.53 -1.29
CA LEU A 142 0.72 -8.79 -1.53
C LEU A 142 1.54 -9.98 -1.02
N LEU A 143 2.84 -10.00 -1.29
CA LEU A 143 3.73 -11.10 -0.91
C LEU A 143 4.00 -11.12 0.60
N ALA A 144 4.22 -9.97 1.22
CA ALA A 144 4.58 -9.90 2.63
C ALA A 144 3.50 -10.47 3.58
N PRO A 145 2.21 -10.09 3.48
CA PRO A 145 1.18 -10.70 4.31
C PRO A 145 0.92 -12.17 3.96
N HIS A 146 1.12 -12.57 2.70
CA HIS A 146 1.03 -13.98 2.32
C HIS A 146 2.11 -14.82 3.03
N ALA A 147 3.36 -14.37 3.00
CA ALA A 147 4.47 -15.02 3.72
C ALA A 147 4.21 -15.07 5.23
N ALA A 148 3.71 -13.97 5.82
CA ALA A 148 3.37 -13.93 7.24
C ALA A 148 2.28 -14.95 7.61
N LYS A 149 1.26 -15.14 6.77
CA LYS A 149 0.18 -16.11 6.99
C LYS A 149 0.68 -17.56 6.91
N LEU A 150 1.68 -17.85 6.10
CA LEU A 150 2.28 -19.19 6.05
C LEU A 150 2.97 -19.56 7.37
N VAL A 151 3.52 -18.57 8.07
CA VAL A 151 4.22 -18.78 9.35
C VAL A 151 3.23 -18.86 10.52
N VAL A 152 2.31 -17.91 10.63
CA VAL A 152 1.44 -17.76 11.84
C VAL A 152 0.11 -18.47 11.72
N ARG A 153 -0.31 -18.97 10.61
CA ARG A 153 -1.57 -19.74 10.37
C ARG A 153 -2.85 -19.12 10.95
N LYS A 154 -2.79 -18.00 11.68
CA LYS A 154 -3.93 -17.30 12.30
C LYS A 154 -3.84 -15.82 11.98
N GLU A 155 -4.97 -15.21 11.65
CA GLU A 155 -5.07 -13.75 11.51
C GLU A 155 -5.11 -13.10 12.89
N ASN A 156 -3.96 -12.64 13.36
CA ASN A 156 -3.78 -12.01 14.66
C ASN A 156 -2.80 -10.83 14.51
N ASN A 157 -2.61 -10.07 15.58
CA ASN A 157 -1.64 -8.96 15.66
C ASN A 157 -0.24 -9.38 15.21
N TRP A 158 0.17 -10.63 15.48
CA TRP A 158 1.44 -11.18 15.01
C TRP A 158 1.55 -11.25 13.49
N THR A 159 0.46 -11.53 12.79
CA THR A 159 0.44 -11.51 11.31
C THR A 159 0.72 -10.12 10.77
N PHE A 160 0.19 -9.07 11.42
CA PHE A 160 0.46 -7.69 11.05
C PHE A 160 1.95 -7.33 11.23
N VAL A 161 2.53 -7.64 12.38
CA VAL A 161 3.95 -7.38 12.67
C VAL A 161 4.86 -8.14 11.71
N LEU A 162 4.59 -9.43 11.52
CA LEU A 162 5.37 -10.26 10.59
C LEU A 162 5.23 -9.83 9.14
N SER A 163 4.07 -9.34 8.71
CA SER A 163 3.91 -8.76 7.38
C SER A 163 4.82 -7.56 7.18
N GLY A 164 4.96 -6.70 8.18
CA GLY A 164 5.89 -5.57 8.14
C GLY A 164 7.36 -6.03 8.06
N LEU A 165 7.74 -7.04 8.85
CA LEU A 165 9.09 -7.60 8.84
C LEU A 165 9.42 -8.30 7.50
N PHE A 166 8.53 -9.13 6.98
CA PHE A 166 8.73 -9.76 5.67
C PHE A 166 8.78 -8.72 4.55
N GLY A 167 7.93 -7.67 4.61
CA GLY A 167 7.97 -6.58 3.65
C GLY A 167 9.33 -5.88 3.62
N SER A 168 9.88 -5.56 4.79
CA SER A 168 11.21 -4.94 4.90
C SER A 168 12.32 -5.88 4.40
N ILE A 169 12.27 -7.16 4.72
CA ILE A 169 13.25 -8.16 4.23
C ILE A 169 13.18 -8.26 2.69
N PHE A 170 11.99 -8.32 2.11
CA PHE A 170 11.84 -8.41 0.65
C PHE A 170 12.39 -7.17 -0.07
N VAL A 171 12.09 -5.97 0.44
CA VAL A 171 12.62 -4.72 -0.15
C VAL A 171 14.12 -4.65 -0.02
N LEU A 172 14.70 -4.95 1.15
CA LEU A 172 16.13 -4.95 1.38
C LEU A 172 16.85 -6.00 0.54
N SER A 173 16.31 -7.22 0.44
CA SER A 173 16.91 -8.27 -0.38
C SER A 173 16.87 -7.92 -1.87
N ALA A 174 15.77 -7.34 -2.34
CA ALA A 174 15.66 -6.88 -3.72
C ALA A 174 16.67 -5.76 -4.04
N ASP A 175 16.83 -4.79 -3.13
CA ASP A 175 17.82 -3.71 -3.28
C ASP A 175 19.26 -4.26 -3.28
N MET A 176 19.57 -5.20 -2.39
CA MET A 176 20.90 -5.83 -2.38
C MET A 176 21.19 -6.58 -3.68
N VAL A 177 20.22 -7.34 -4.19
CA VAL A 177 20.36 -8.06 -5.46
C VAL A 177 20.54 -7.07 -6.61
N ALA A 178 19.76 -6.00 -6.66
CA ALA A 178 19.88 -4.96 -7.68
C ALA A 178 21.27 -4.31 -7.68
N ARG A 179 21.82 -4.00 -6.50
CA ARG A 179 23.18 -3.42 -6.37
C ARG A 179 24.29 -4.38 -6.80
N VAL A 180 24.11 -5.68 -6.65
CA VAL A 180 25.11 -6.67 -7.10
C VAL A 180 25.05 -6.88 -8.61
N ILE A 181 23.85 -6.87 -9.20
CA ILE A 181 23.65 -7.11 -10.64
C ILE A 181 24.00 -5.87 -11.48
N LEU A 182 23.68 -4.68 -10.95
CA LEU A 182 24.00 -3.39 -11.59
C LEU A 182 25.21 -2.78 -10.88
N PRO A 183 26.45 -3.11 -11.28
CA PRO A 183 27.61 -2.46 -10.71
C PRO A 183 27.57 -0.97 -11.02
N SER A 184 27.63 -0.16 -9.96
CA SER A 184 27.50 1.27 -9.89
C SER A 184 28.43 1.97 -10.91
N GLY A 185 27.90 2.37 -12.02
CA GLY A 185 28.66 3.10 -13.03
C GLY A 185 27.85 3.87 -14.05
N GLU A 186 26.58 3.56 -14.22
CA GLU A 186 25.78 4.22 -15.24
C GLU A 186 24.30 4.37 -14.77
N VAL A 187 24.04 5.40 -13.99
CA VAL A 187 22.73 6.07 -13.98
C VAL A 187 22.95 7.57 -13.78
#